data_470196e6fe30331441f37cd7f3fe5fae
#
_entry.id   470196e6fe30331441f37cd7f3fe5fae
#
_cell.length_a   1.000
_cell.length_b   1.000
_cell.length_c   1.000
_cell.angle_alpha   90.00
_cell.angle_beta   90.00
_cell.angle_gamma   90.00
#
_symmetry.space_group_name_H-M   'P 1'
#
loop_
_entity.id
_entity.type
_entity.pdbx_description
1 polymer ?
#
loop_
_entity_poly.entity_id
_entity_poly.type
_entity_poly.pdbx_seq_one_letter_code
_entity_poly.pdbx_strand_id
1 'polypeptide(L)'
;MTFFNDKTDGKEDWITPKSIIESLGEFDLDPCCSMTQPYLIGKINYNKNDNGLEKEWIGRVFLNPPYGNKTGLWLKKLSNHRNGIALIFARTETKMFFDYVWNSADSILFLKGRVTFLQPCGNLGKFTAGAPSCLIAYGEENTKYLKNSNLKGKFIKLCNNNYTIMEK
;
A
#
# COMPACT_ATOMS: atom_id res chain seq x y z
N MET A 1 -3.81 -27.67 14.74
CA MET A 1 -2.73 -26.93 14.08
C MET A 1 -3.15 -26.73 12.62
N THR A 2 -3.76 -25.60 12.29
CA THR A 2 -4.35 -25.39 10.95
C THR A 2 -3.29 -24.69 10.10
N PHE A 3 -2.74 -25.42 9.17
CA PHE A 3 -1.83 -24.85 8.16
C PHE A 3 -2.63 -23.92 7.27
N PHE A 4 -2.26 -22.65 7.23
CA PHE A 4 -2.75 -21.72 6.25
C PHE A 4 -2.25 -22.17 4.87
N ASN A 5 -3.12 -22.83 4.11
CA ASN A 5 -2.87 -23.15 2.72
C ASN A 5 -3.00 -21.84 1.94
N ASP A 6 -1.87 -21.22 1.61
CA ASP A 6 -1.76 -20.10 0.68
C ASP A 6 -1.96 -20.59 -0.77
N LYS A 7 -3.13 -21.17 -1.04
CA LYS A 7 -3.63 -21.35 -2.40
C LYS A 7 -4.53 -20.16 -2.74
N THR A 8 -3.91 -19.00 -2.98
CA THR A 8 -4.56 -17.95 -3.76
C THR A 8 -4.46 -18.39 -5.22
N ASP A 9 -5.49 -19.09 -5.69
CA ASP A 9 -5.71 -19.34 -7.11
C ASP A 9 -5.69 -18.00 -7.85
N GLY A 10 -4.55 -17.60 -8.43
CA GLY A 10 -4.41 -16.66 -9.55
C GLY A 10 -5.09 -15.28 -9.46
N LYS A 11 -5.69 -14.89 -8.34
CA LYS A 11 -6.40 -13.62 -8.17
C LYS A 11 -5.53 -12.63 -7.41
N GLU A 12 -4.54 -12.10 -8.11
CA GLU A 12 -3.66 -11.03 -7.58
C GLU A 12 -4.28 -9.63 -7.69
N ASP A 13 -5.47 -9.50 -8.27
CA ASP A 13 -6.13 -8.22 -8.52
C ASP A 13 -7.05 -7.83 -7.35
N TRP A 14 -6.49 -7.15 -6.38
CA TRP A 14 -7.22 -6.60 -5.23
C TRP A 14 -7.50 -5.11 -5.45
N ILE A 15 -8.75 -4.76 -5.73
CA ILE A 15 -9.16 -3.38 -5.95
C ILE A 15 -9.40 -2.70 -4.60
N THR A 16 -8.66 -1.63 -4.34
CA THR A 16 -8.80 -0.83 -3.12
C THR A 16 -10.17 -0.18 -3.06
N PRO A 17 -10.91 -0.24 -1.95
CA PRO A 17 -12.19 0.46 -1.80
C PRO A 17 -12.05 1.97 -2.06
N LYS A 18 -12.98 2.53 -2.82
CA LYS A 18 -12.98 3.95 -3.21
C LYS A 18 -12.92 4.89 -1.99
N SER A 19 -13.60 4.51 -0.90
CA SER A 19 -13.60 5.27 0.35
C SER A 19 -12.22 5.46 0.98
N ILE A 20 -11.31 4.49 0.80
CA ILE A 20 -9.92 4.64 1.24
C ILE A 20 -9.21 5.68 0.37
N ILE A 21 -9.35 5.60 -0.94
CA ILE A 21 -8.71 6.53 -1.88
C ILE A 21 -9.20 7.97 -1.64
N GLU A 22 -10.52 8.17 -1.56
CA GLU A 22 -11.12 9.49 -1.34
C GLU A 22 -10.69 10.12 -0.01
N SER A 23 -10.41 9.32 1.02
CA SER A 23 -9.91 9.80 2.31
C SER A 23 -8.45 10.27 2.25
N LEU A 24 -7.70 9.91 1.21
CA LEU A 24 -6.28 10.21 1.08
C LEU A 24 -5.99 11.33 0.06
N GLY A 25 -7.01 11.86 -0.60
CA GLY A 25 -6.87 12.91 -1.63
C GLY A 25 -6.47 12.34 -3.00
N GLU A 26 -6.11 13.24 -3.91
CA GLU A 26 -5.79 12.90 -5.30
C GLU A 26 -4.38 12.33 -5.45
N PHE A 27 -4.21 11.44 -6.43
CA PHE A 27 -2.92 10.86 -6.79
C PHE A 27 -2.61 11.11 -8.28
N ASP A 28 -1.33 11.26 -8.59
CA ASP A 28 -0.88 11.45 -9.97
C ASP A 28 -0.63 10.11 -10.65
N LEU A 29 -0.22 9.09 -9.90
CA LEU A 29 0.13 7.78 -10.45
C LEU A 29 -0.39 6.63 -9.59
N ASP A 30 -1.00 5.63 -10.26
CA ASP A 30 -1.18 4.27 -9.77
C ASP A 30 -0.32 3.33 -10.63
N PRO A 31 0.82 2.83 -10.12
CA PRO A 31 1.76 2.07 -10.94
C PRO A 31 1.41 0.58 -11.09
N CYS A 32 0.37 0.10 -10.43
CA CYS A 32 -0.06 -1.31 -10.47
C CYS A 32 -1.58 -1.46 -10.43
N CYS A 33 -2.25 -0.64 -11.22
CA CYS A 33 -3.70 -0.65 -11.40
C CYS A 33 -4.20 -2.02 -11.89
N SER A 34 -5.29 -2.51 -11.33
CA SER A 34 -5.98 -3.69 -11.89
C SER A 34 -6.58 -3.37 -13.24
N MET A 35 -6.48 -4.31 -14.19
CA MET A 35 -7.11 -4.18 -15.52
C MET A 35 -8.64 -4.09 -15.47
N THR A 36 -9.23 -4.54 -14.39
CA THR A 36 -10.69 -4.57 -14.19
C THR A 36 -11.17 -3.53 -13.18
N GLN A 37 -10.29 -2.59 -12.82
CA GLN A 37 -10.60 -1.56 -11.83
C GLN A 37 -11.72 -0.65 -12.33
N PRO A 38 -12.83 -0.48 -11.56
CA PRO A 38 -14.00 0.26 -12.02
C PRO A 38 -13.82 1.78 -11.97
N TYR A 39 -12.73 2.27 -11.40
CA TYR A 39 -12.37 3.69 -11.30
C TYR A 39 -10.86 3.88 -11.34
N LEU A 40 -10.41 4.99 -11.84
CA LEU A 40 -8.99 5.35 -11.86
C LEU A 40 -8.61 5.97 -10.52
N ILE A 41 -7.41 5.62 -10.02
CA ILE A 41 -6.86 6.16 -8.78
C ILE A 41 -5.92 7.32 -9.10
N GLY A 42 -4.99 7.12 -10.02
CA GLY A 42 -4.07 8.14 -10.47
C GLY A 42 -4.55 8.84 -11.75
N LYS A 43 -3.98 9.99 -12.06
CA LYS A 43 -4.11 10.63 -13.40
C LYS A 43 -3.47 9.73 -14.46
N ILE A 44 -2.38 9.03 -14.08
CA ILE A 44 -1.70 8.01 -14.87
C ILE A 44 -1.87 6.68 -14.13
N ASN A 45 -2.22 5.62 -14.87
CA ASN A 45 -2.43 4.29 -14.29
C ASN A 45 -1.71 3.24 -15.15
N TYR A 46 -0.76 2.54 -14.56
CA TYR A 46 -0.07 1.42 -15.19
C TYR A 46 -0.69 0.11 -14.73
N ASN A 47 -1.04 -0.73 -15.68
CA ASN A 47 -1.55 -2.07 -15.41
C ASN A 47 -0.46 -3.14 -15.64
N LYS A 48 -0.83 -4.40 -15.54
CA LYS A 48 0.08 -5.54 -15.68
C LYS A 48 0.86 -5.54 -17.00
N ASN A 49 0.27 -5.03 -18.10
CA ASN A 49 0.91 -5.01 -19.42
C ASN A 49 1.95 -3.91 -19.53
N ASP A 50 1.86 -2.87 -18.69
CA ASP A 50 2.76 -1.71 -18.74
C ASP A 50 4.06 -1.93 -17.99
N ASN A 51 4.14 -2.94 -17.09
CA ASN A 51 5.26 -3.19 -16.19
C ASN A 51 5.68 -1.95 -15.38
N GLY A 52 4.80 -1.47 -14.49
CA GLY A 52 5.00 -0.25 -13.71
C GLY A 52 6.29 -0.20 -12.87
N LEU A 53 6.92 -1.36 -12.59
CA LEU A 53 8.23 -1.38 -11.93
C LEU A 53 9.36 -0.82 -12.81
N GLU A 54 9.25 -0.94 -14.13
CA GLU A 54 10.25 -0.44 -15.08
C GLU A 54 9.96 0.98 -15.56
N LYS A 55 8.72 1.46 -15.40
CA LYS A 55 8.33 2.82 -15.79
C LYS A 55 8.89 3.85 -14.81
N GLU A 56 9.08 5.07 -15.29
CA GLU A 56 9.33 6.22 -14.43
C GLU A 56 8.09 6.54 -13.59
N TRP A 57 8.29 6.87 -12.31
CA TRP A 57 7.22 7.33 -11.42
C TRP A 57 7.30 8.83 -11.24
N ILE A 58 6.17 9.51 -11.44
CA ILE A 58 6.06 10.95 -11.33
C ILE A 58 4.95 11.34 -10.36
N GLY A 59 5.09 12.48 -9.70
CA GLY A 59 4.08 13.03 -8.81
C GLY A 59 3.80 12.17 -7.59
N ARG A 60 2.58 12.28 -7.09
CA ARG A 60 2.11 11.60 -5.90
C ARG A 60 1.55 10.22 -6.25
N VAL A 61 2.10 9.18 -5.65
CA VAL A 61 1.83 7.77 -5.98
C VAL A 61 0.89 7.13 -4.97
N PHE A 62 -0.14 6.41 -5.45
CA PHE A 62 -0.84 5.40 -4.66
C PHE A 62 -0.35 4.01 -5.07
N LEU A 63 0.08 3.23 -4.10
CA LEU A 63 0.62 1.90 -4.35
C LEU A 63 -0.19 0.84 -3.59
N ASN A 64 -0.95 0.01 -4.30
CA ASN A 64 -1.47 -1.27 -3.79
C ASN A 64 -0.79 -2.40 -4.57
N PRO A 65 0.41 -2.84 -4.14
CA PRO A 65 1.21 -3.76 -4.93
C PRO A 65 0.62 -5.16 -4.97
N PRO A 66 0.92 -5.97 -6.00
CA PRO A 66 0.62 -7.39 -5.96
C PRO A 66 1.24 -8.03 -4.71
N TYR A 67 0.42 -8.78 -3.96
CA TYR A 67 0.88 -9.46 -2.76
C TYR A 67 1.70 -10.70 -3.13
N GLY A 68 2.84 -10.87 -2.49
CA GLY A 68 3.73 -11.99 -2.72
C GLY A 68 5.21 -11.59 -2.72
N ASN A 69 6.05 -12.41 -3.34
CA ASN A 69 7.52 -12.23 -3.33
C ASN A 69 8.01 -10.91 -3.95
N LYS A 70 7.21 -10.29 -4.83
CA LYS A 70 7.56 -9.04 -5.50
C LYS A 70 7.12 -7.77 -4.74
N THR A 71 6.30 -7.90 -3.70
CA THR A 71 5.82 -6.73 -2.92
C THR A 71 6.97 -5.83 -2.45
N GLY A 72 8.08 -6.43 -2.02
CA GLY A 72 9.26 -5.70 -1.58
C GLY A 72 9.91 -4.84 -2.66
N LEU A 73 9.87 -5.25 -3.94
CA LEU A 73 10.42 -4.46 -5.06
C LEU A 73 9.60 -3.17 -5.28
N TRP A 74 8.28 -3.29 -5.17
CA TRP A 74 7.38 -2.14 -5.27
C TRP A 74 7.58 -1.15 -4.13
N LEU A 75 7.70 -1.64 -2.90
CA LEU A 75 7.98 -0.79 -1.73
C LEU A 75 9.35 -0.14 -1.81
N LYS A 76 10.38 -0.87 -2.27
CA LYS A 76 11.70 -0.30 -2.53
C LYS A 76 11.62 0.87 -3.50
N LYS A 77 10.86 0.72 -4.58
CA LYS A 77 10.70 1.79 -5.57
C LYS A 77 9.98 3.00 -4.98
N LEU A 78 8.89 2.79 -4.22
CA LEU A 78 8.18 3.89 -3.55
C LEU A 78 9.04 4.57 -2.48
N SER A 79 9.79 3.80 -1.69
CA SER A 79 10.70 4.37 -0.68
C SER A 79 11.79 5.25 -1.29
N ASN A 80 12.26 4.93 -2.49
CA ASN A 80 13.21 5.76 -3.24
C ASN A 80 12.54 6.97 -3.90
N HIS A 81 11.31 6.81 -4.36
CA HIS A 81 10.51 7.89 -4.96
C HIS A 81 10.11 8.98 -3.95
N ARG A 82 9.93 8.62 -2.68
CA ARG A 82 9.68 9.52 -1.55
C ARG A 82 8.41 10.36 -1.64
N ASN A 83 7.47 10.06 -2.52
CA ASN A 83 6.24 10.81 -2.66
C ASN A 83 5.05 9.88 -2.95
N GLY A 84 4.41 9.37 -1.92
CA GLY A 84 3.23 8.52 -2.08
C GLY A 84 2.79 7.78 -0.83
N ILE A 85 1.72 7.00 -0.99
CA ILE A 85 1.13 6.17 0.04
C ILE A 85 0.98 4.74 -0.48
N ALA A 86 1.45 3.76 0.29
CA ALA A 86 1.24 2.35 0.02
C ALA A 86 0.16 1.75 0.94
N LEU A 87 -0.69 0.87 0.39
CA LEU A 87 -1.57 -0.01 1.16
C LEU A 87 -0.99 -1.43 1.10
N ILE A 88 -0.59 -1.96 2.25
CA ILE A 88 0.02 -3.29 2.34
C ILE A 88 -0.48 -4.06 3.57
N PHE A 89 -0.20 -5.35 3.61
CA PHE A 89 -0.36 -6.12 4.84
C PHE A 89 0.68 -5.72 5.88
N ALA A 90 0.25 -5.57 7.13
CA ALA A 90 1.09 -5.20 8.26
C ALA A 90 1.92 -6.41 8.75
N ARG A 91 2.79 -6.95 7.89
CA ARG A 91 3.74 -8.03 8.23
C ARG A 91 5.01 -7.41 8.80
N THR A 92 4.88 -6.86 9.98
CA THR A 92 5.85 -5.98 10.65
C THR A 92 7.20 -6.64 10.96
N GLU A 93 7.24 -7.97 10.99
CA GLU A 93 8.40 -8.81 11.27
C GLU A 93 9.25 -9.13 10.04
N THR A 94 8.76 -8.83 8.84
CA THR A 94 9.47 -9.20 7.60
C THR A 94 10.63 -8.26 7.29
N LYS A 95 11.67 -8.81 6.64
CA LYS A 95 12.81 -8.01 6.13
C LYS A 95 12.36 -6.83 5.27
N MET A 96 11.38 -7.04 4.39
CA MET A 96 10.80 -5.99 3.55
C MET A 96 10.23 -4.84 4.40
N PHE A 97 9.53 -5.16 5.49
CA PHE A 97 8.92 -4.16 6.36
C PHE A 97 10.00 -3.38 7.13
N PHE A 98 11.06 -4.05 7.57
CA PHE A 98 12.22 -3.39 8.20
C PHE A 98 12.90 -2.44 7.21
N ASP A 99 13.29 -2.94 6.03
CA ASP A 99 14.07 -2.16 5.06
C ASP A 99 13.31 -0.93 4.52
N TYR A 100 12.03 -1.10 4.18
CA TYR A 100 11.29 -0.09 3.43
C TYR A 100 10.20 0.62 4.21
N VAL A 101 9.84 0.14 5.40
CA VAL A 101 8.84 0.80 6.23
C VAL A 101 9.49 1.38 7.48
N TRP A 102 9.97 0.54 8.41
CA TRP A 102 10.54 1.04 9.67
C TRP A 102 11.71 2.00 9.45
N ASN A 103 12.60 1.70 8.50
CA ASN A 103 13.82 2.48 8.24
C ASN A 103 13.65 3.58 7.18
N SER A 104 12.52 3.64 6.48
CA SER A 104 12.38 4.54 5.33
C SER A 104 11.11 5.39 5.32
N ALA A 105 10.01 4.91 5.89
CA ALA A 105 8.74 5.62 5.82
C ALA A 105 8.67 6.78 6.82
N ASP A 106 7.84 7.77 6.54
CA ASP A 106 7.65 8.91 7.43
C ASP A 106 6.50 8.70 8.42
N SER A 107 5.49 7.90 8.04
CA SER A 107 4.40 7.53 8.95
C SER A 107 3.66 6.26 8.51
N ILE A 108 2.96 5.67 9.47
CA ILE A 108 2.11 4.49 9.28
C ILE A 108 0.74 4.74 9.90
N LEU A 109 -0.31 4.28 9.22
CA LEU A 109 -1.64 4.13 9.80
C LEU A 109 -2.01 2.65 9.79
N PHE A 110 -2.01 2.01 10.96
CA PHE A 110 -2.55 0.67 11.12
C PHE A 110 -4.07 0.74 11.12
N LEU A 111 -4.72 0.13 10.12
CA LEU A 111 -6.16 0.21 9.97
C LEU A 111 -6.88 -0.63 11.03
N LYS A 112 -7.96 -0.07 11.60
CA LYS A 112 -8.84 -0.79 12.51
C LYS A 112 -9.77 -1.69 11.70
N GLY A 113 -9.73 -2.99 11.96
CA GLY A 113 -10.48 -4.00 11.20
C GLY A 113 -9.75 -4.44 9.93
N ARG A 114 -10.43 -5.24 9.12
CA ARG A 114 -9.89 -5.78 7.87
C ARG A 114 -10.41 -4.97 6.70
N VAL A 115 -9.54 -4.71 5.73
CA VAL A 115 -9.95 -4.11 4.46
C VAL A 115 -10.77 -5.14 3.68
N THR A 116 -11.94 -4.73 3.21
CA THR A 116 -12.73 -5.52 2.26
C THR A 116 -12.45 -5.00 0.87
N PHE A 117 -11.60 -5.71 0.15
CA PHE A 117 -11.26 -5.38 -1.23
C PHE A 117 -12.42 -5.68 -2.17
N LEU A 118 -12.51 -4.95 -3.27
CA LEU A 118 -13.45 -5.27 -4.33
C LEU A 118 -12.88 -6.38 -5.21
N GLN A 119 -13.79 -7.21 -5.73
CA GLN A 119 -13.43 -8.20 -6.74
C GLN A 119 -13.27 -7.54 -8.12
N PRO A 120 -12.55 -8.21 -9.06
CA PRO A 120 -12.39 -7.72 -10.44
C PRO A 120 -13.68 -7.37 -11.18
N CYS A 121 -14.83 -7.92 -10.77
CA CYS A 121 -16.15 -7.61 -11.32
C CYS A 121 -16.80 -6.34 -10.73
N GLY A 122 -16.09 -5.62 -9.84
CA GLY A 122 -16.62 -4.42 -9.16
C GLY A 122 -17.62 -4.69 -8.03
N ASN A 123 -18.00 -5.94 -7.81
CA ASN A 123 -18.84 -6.32 -6.67
C ASN A 123 -18.05 -6.25 -5.37
N LEU A 124 -18.69 -5.81 -4.29
CA LEU A 124 -18.13 -5.96 -2.95
C LEU A 124 -17.78 -7.43 -2.74
N GLY A 125 -16.48 -7.72 -2.73
CA GLY A 125 -16.00 -9.06 -2.44
C GLY A 125 -16.46 -9.46 -1.04
N LYS A 126 -16.94 -10.67 -0.87
CA LYS A 126 -17.13 -11.26 0.46
C LYS A 126 -15.76 -11.55 1.13
N PHE A 127 -14.67 -11.16 0.52
CA PHE A 127 -13.33 -11.47 0.99
C PHE A 127 -12.72 -10.25 1.69
N THR A 128 -12.65 -10.35 2.99
CA THR A 128 -11.83 -9.46 3.80
C THR A 128 -10.37 -9.85 3.66
N ALA A 129 -9.47 -8.88 3.77
CA ALA A 129 -8.03 -9.11 3.76
C ALA A 129 -7.63 -10.25 4.71
N GLY A 130 -6.83 -11.19 4.24
CA GLY A 130 -6.34 -12.34 5.02
C GLY A 130 -5.43 -11.96 6.19
N ALA A 131 -4.88 -10.73 6.17
CA ALA A 131 -4.00 -10.19 7.20
C ALA A 131 -4.41 -8.74 7.57
N PRO A 132 -3.99 -8.21 8.73
CA PRO A 132 -4.12 -6.79 9.04
C PRO A 132 -3.48 -5.95 7.94
N SER A 133 -4.08 -4.79 7.65
CA SER A 133 -3.55 -3.86 6.64
C SER A 133 -3.09 -2.56 7.28
N CYS A 134 -2.11 -1.94 6.66
CA CYS A 134 -1.65 -0.61 7.04
C CYS A 134 -1.41 0.25 5.80
N LEU A 135 -1.49 1.56 5.99
CA LEU A 135 -1.11 2.57 5.02
C LEU A 135 0.23 3.17 5.43
N ILE A 136 1.14 3.26 4.48
CA ILE A 136 2.51 3.72 4.68
C ILE A 136 2.70 5.00 3.88
N ALA A 137 3.10 6.08 4.52
CA ALA A 137 3.34 7.36 3.84
C ALA A 137 4.83 7.65 3.70
N TYR A 138 5.22 8.08 2.51
CA TYR A 138 6.54 8.60 2.18
C TYR A 138 6.40 10.06 1.76
N GLY A 139 7.13 10.94 2.43
CA GLY A 139 7.05 12.39 2.29
C GLY A 139 6.11 13.03 3.31
N GLU A 140 6.48 14.23 3.76
CA GLU A 140 5.76 14.96 4.82
C GLU A 140 4.32 15.32 4.41
N GLU A 141 4.10 15.64 3.15
CA GLU A 141 2.76 15.94 2.64
C GLU A 141 1.85 14.71 2.72
N ASN A 142 2.35 13.54 2.32
CA ASN A 142 1.62 12.27 2.43
C ASN A 142 1.34 11.90 3.89
N THR A 143 2.27 12.22 4.79
CA THR A 143 2.07 12.07 6.23
C THR A 143 0.90 12.93 6.74
N LYS A 144 0.77 14.18 6.24
CA LYS A 144 -0.37 15.05 6.59
C LYS A 144 -1.70 14.49 6.07
N TYR A 145 -1.74 14.03 4.82
CA TYR A 145 -2.94 13.37 4.27
C TYR A 145 -3.34 12.16 5.11
N LEU A 146 -2.37 11.31 5.44
CA LEU A 146 -2.63 10.10 6.21
C LEU A 146 -3.14 10.42 7.63
N LYS A 147 -2.52 11.39 8.30
CA LYS A 147 -2.91 11.84 9.64
C LYS A 147 -4.32 12.43 9.67
N ASN A 148 -4.69 13.20 8.64
CA ASN A 148 -5.97 13.92 8.57
C ASN A 148 -7.08 13.10 7.89
N SER A 149 -6.79 11.88 7.44
CA SER A 149 -7.78 11.00 6.84
C SER A 149 -8.87 10.60 7.83
N ASN A 150 -10.08 10.34 7.34
CA ASN A 150 -11.19 9.83 8.15
C ASN A 150 -11.11 8.32 8.43
N LEU A 151 -9.99 7.70 8.06
CA LEU A 151 -9.79 6.26 8.22
C LEU A 151 -9.56 5.91 9.69
N LYS A 152 -10.31 4.91 10.18
CA LYS A 152 -10.17 4.44 11.56
C LYS A 152 -8.91 3.59 11.71
N GLY A 153 -8.07 3.94 12.66
CA GLY A 153 -6.84 3.19 12.91
C GLY A 153 -5.93 3.83 13.94
N LYS A 154 -4.70 3.34 14.01
CA LYS A 154 -3.63 3.90 14.85
C LYS A 154 -2.58 4.52 13.97
N PHE A 155 -2.50 5.85 13.97
CA PHE A 155 -1.47 6.61 13.28
C PHE A 155 -0.20 6.69 14.11
N ILE A 156 0.94 6.47 13.46
CA ILE A 156 2.27 6.58 14.06
C ILE A 156 3.14 7.40 13.11
N LYS A 157 3.69 8.51 13.57
CA LYS A 157 4.75 9.23 12.87
C LYS A 157 6.08 8.55 13.18
N LEU A 158 6.83 8.19 12.15
CA LEU A 158 8.17 7.62 12.29
C LEU A 158 9.18 8.76 12.29
N CYS A 159 10.09 8.74 13.26
CA CYS A 159 11.17 9.71 13.33
C CYS A 159 12.39 9.13 12.61
N ASN A 160 12.55 9.45 11.32
CA ASN A 160 13.69 8.97 10.53
C ASN A 160 14.97 9.82 10.73
N ASN A 161 15.02 10.68 11.75
CA ASN A 161 16.19 11.50 12.02
C ASN A 161 16.70 11.25 13.46
N ASN A 162 17.88 10.62 13.54
CA ASN A 162 18.80 10.62 14.68
C ASN A 162 18.44 9.81 15.94
N TYR A 163 17.65 8.77 15.83
CA TYR A 163 17.77 7.72 16.86
C TYR A 163 18.56 6.56 16.25
N THR A 164 19.74 6.33 16.80
CA THR A 164 20.43 5.05 16.62
C THR A 164 19.49 3.99 17.18
N ILE A 165 18.70 3.37 16.31
CA ILE A 165 17.99 2.14 16.67
C ILE A 165 19.10 1.14 16.89
N MET A 166 19.41 0.83 18.14
CA MET A 166 20.29 -0.29 18.43
C MET A 166 19.52 -1.55 18.08
N GLU A 167 19.82 -2.12 16.91
CA GLU A 167 19.40 -3.47 16.58
C GLU A 167 20.04 -4.42 17.59
N LYS A 168 19.19 -5.19 18.26
CA LYS A 168 19.62 -6.27 19.15
C LYS A 168 19.71 -7.56 18.39
#